data_b839cb323fdd578456b39daf11ec3729
#
_entry.id   b839cb323fdd578456b39daf11ec3729
#
_cell.length_a   1.000
_cell.length_b   1.000
_cell.length_c   1.000
_cell.angle_alpha   90.00
_cell.angle_beta   90.00
_cell.angle_gamma   90.00
#
_symmetry.space_group_name_H-M   'P 1'
#
loop_
_entity.id
_entity.type
_entity.pdbx_description
1 polymer ?
#
loop_
_entity_poly.entity_id
_entity_poly.type
_entity_poly.pdbx_seq_one_letter_code
_entity_poly.pdbx_strand_id
1 'polypeptide(L)'
;VHKRGWGTITIDILEATLAPQKKMRIMYSANLNYTRFNKYFSDFLNKGFIEKTSDPDGKVCYRISTRGKTLLAALQKANELALSDEL
;
A
#
# COMPACT_ATOMS: atom_id res chain seq x y z
N VAL A 1 17.35 -5.56 14.77
CA VAL A 1 16.30 -4.65 14.32
C VAL A 1 16.19 -4.72 12.81
N HIS A 2 15.04 -5.08 12.34
CA HIS A 2 14.80 -5.21 10.92
C HIS A 2 14.04 -4.01 10.41
N LYS A 3 14.66 -3.25 9.53
CA LYS A 3 13.95 -2.18 8.83
C LYS A 3 13.10 -2.82 7.74
N ARG A 4 11.85 -2.39 7.65
CA ARG A 4 11.00 -2.81 6.54
C ARG A 4 11.54 -2.19 5.26
N GLY A 5 11.71 -3.01 4.23
CA GLY A 5 12.14 -2.57 2.93
C GLY A 5 10.95 -2.07 2.10
N TRP A 6 11.24 -1.62 0.90
CA TRP A 6 10.22 -1.11 -0.03
C TRP A 6 9.10 -2.12 -0.27
N GLY A 7 9.46 -3.40 -0.46
CA GLY A 7 8.46 -4.44 -0.75
C GLY A 7 7.45 -4.62 0.39
N THR A 8 7.93 -4.70 1.62
CA THR A 8 7.06 -4.87 2.79
C THR A 8 6.17 -3.66 3.02
N ILE A 9 6.73 -2.46 2.90
CA ILE A 9 5.98 -1.21 3.05
C ILE A 9 4.92 -1.10 1.96
N THR A 10 5.27 -1.45 0.73
CA THR A 10 4.35 -1.42 -0.40
C THR A 10 3.18 -2.39 -0.18
N ILE A 11 3.46 -3.61 0.27
CA ILE A 11 2.42 -4.57 0.62
C ILE A 11 1.47 -3.99 1.67
N ASP A 12 2.02 -3.40 2.73
CA ASP A 12 1.22 -2.85 3.82
C ASP A 12 0.29 -1.73 3.33
N ILE A 13 0.80 -0.83 2.51
CA ILE A 13 -0.01 0.27 1.97
C ILE A 13 -1.08 -0.24 0.99
N LEU A 14 -0.71 -1.14 0.08
CA LEU A 14 -1.66 -1.67 -0.89
C LEU A 14 -2.75 -2.51 -0.21
N GLU A 15 -2.39 -3.32 0.78
CA GLU A 15 -3.38 -4.08 1.54
C GLU A 15 -4.35 -3.17 2.28
N ALA A 16 -3.86 -2.07 2.83
CA ALA A 16 -4.70 -1.10 3.53
C ALA A 16 -5.72 -0.43 2.59
N THR A 17 -5.48 -0.46 1.28
CA THR A 17 -6.35 0.16 0.28
C THR A 17 -7.19 -0.86 -0.50
N LEU A 18 -7.23 -2.12 -0.07
CA LEU A 18 -8.11 -3.12 -0.70
C LEU A 18 -9.58 -2.70 -0.62
N ALA A 19 -9.97 -2.04 0.46
CA ALA A 19 -11.24 -1.31 0.56
C ALA A 19 -10.92 0.18 0.59
N PRO A 20 -11.81 1.05 0.11
CA PRO A 20 -11.55 2.50 0.16
C PRO A 20 -11.27 2.97 1.59
N GLN A 21 -10.22 3.79 1.75
CA GLN A 21 -9.79 4.28 3.06
C GLN A 21 -9.33 5.72 2.97
N LYS A 22 -9.43 6.44 4.08
CA LYS A 22 -8.90 7.79 4.20
C LYS A 22 -7.38 7.74 4.35
N LYS A 23 -6.70 8.76 3.82
CA LYS A 23 -5.24 8.82 3.77
C LYS A 23 -4.58 8.57 5.14
N MET A 24 -5.07 9.22 6.19
CA MET A 24 -4.48 9.07 7.51
C MET A 24 -4.64 7.66 8.07
N ARG A 25 -5.76 7.01 7.75
CA ARG A 25 -6.00 5.63 8.17
C ARG A 25 -5.01 4.67 7.48
N ILE A 26 -4.73 4.92 6.20
CA ILE A 26 -3.74 4.14 5.45
C ILE A 26 -2.36 4.31 6.09
N MET A 27 -2.01 5.55 6.46
CA MET A 27 -0.74 5.83 7.11
C MET A 27 -0.58 5.06 8.43
N TYR A 28 -1.60 5.06 9.27
CA TYR A 28 -1.57 4.35 10.54
C TYR A 28 -1.48 2.83 10.31
N SER A 29 -2.22 2.31 9.33
CA SER A 29 -2.15 0.88 9.00
C SER A 29 -0.76 0.46 8.55
N ALA A 30 -0.06 1.33 7.82
CA ALA A 30 1.30 1.05 7.35
C ALA A 30 2.36 1.31 8.41
N ASN A 31 1.98 1.89 9.56
CA ASN A 31 2.88 2.20 10.66
C ASN A 31 4.08 3.03 10.23
N LEU A 32 3.82 4.11 9.50
CA LEU A 32 4.84 5.04 9.01
C LEU A 32 4.57 6.44 9.56
N ASN A 33 5.65 7.23 9.70
CA ASN A 33 5.48 8.64 9.98
C ASN A 33 5.00 9.36 8.71
N TYR A 34 4.51 10.58 8.88
CA TYR A 34 3.89 11.33 7.79
C TYR A 34 4.83 11.56 6.60
N THR A 35 6.05 11.98 6.87
CA THR A 35 7.02 12.32 5.81
C THR A 35 7.34 11.08 4.96
N ARG A 36 7.64 9.98 5.62
CA ARG A 36 7.98 8.75 4.93
C ARG A 36 6.78 8.17 4.19
N PHE A 37 5.62 8.14 4.85
CA PHE A 37 4.39 7.68 4.23
C PHE A 37 4.06 8.48 2.97
N ASN A 38 4.16 9.79 3.06
CA ASN A 38 3.78 10.67 1.95
C ASN A 38 4.64 10.45 0.70
N LYS A 39 5.91 10.09 0.86
CA LYS A 39 6.77 9.76 -0.27
C LYS A 39 6.25 8.53 -1.02
N TYR A 40 5.94 7.47 -0.28
CA TYR A 40 5.39 6.25 -0.89
C TYR A 40 4.02 6.50 -1.50
N PHE A 41 3.15 7.18 -0.76
CA PHE A 41 1.79 7.42 -1.17
C PHE A 41 1.70 8.23 -2.45
N SER A 42 2.46 9.32 -2.52
CA SER A 42 2.51 10.18 -3.71
C SER A 42 3.03 9.40 -4.93
N ASP A 43 4.06 8.59 -4.72
CA ASP A 43 4.62 7.76 -5.78
C ASP A 43 3.58 6.76 -6.30
N PHE A 44 2.85 6.12 -5.40
CA PHE A 44 1.84 5.13 -5.79
C PHE A 44 0.65 5.76 -6.53
N LEU A 45 0.26 6.97 -6.14
CA LEU A 45 -0.75 7.72 -6.88
C LEU A 45 -0.25 8.06 -8.29
N ASN A 46 0.98 8.55 -8.40
CA ASN A 46 1.57 8.91 -9.69
C ASN A 46 1.73 7.71 -10.62
N LYS A 47 2.07 6.55 -10.06
CA LYS A 47 2.24 5.32 -10.83
C LYS A 47 0.93 4.59 -11.10
N GLY A 48 -0.17 5.07 -10.55
CA GLY A 48 -1.47 4.46 -10.77
C GLY A 48 -1.73 3.18 -10.01
N PHE A 49 -1.03 2.94 -8.90
CA PHE A 49 -1.27 1.78 -8.05
C PHE A 49 -2.42 2.02 -7.07
N ILE A 50 -2.67 3.27 -6.74
CA ILE A 50 -3.75 3.70 -5.85
C ILE A 50 -4.55 4.77 -6.59
N GLU A 51 -5.86 4.74 -6.42
CA GLU A 51 -6.78 5.68 -7.03
C GLU A 51 -7.52 6.49 -5.98
N LYS A 52 -7.69 7.78 -6.27
CA LYS A 52 -8.54 8.65 -5.48
C LYS A 52 -10.00 8.37 -5.80
N THR A 53 -10.83 8.26 -4.78
CA THR A 53 -12.27 8.04 -4.92
C THR A 53 -13.00 8.85 -3.84
N SER A 54 -14.31 8.67 -3.74
CA SER A 54 -15.14 9.34 -2.73
C SER A 54 -15.97 8.30 -1.99
N ASP A 55 -16.18 8.53 -0.70
CA ASP A 55 -17.12 7.72 0.07
C ASP A 55 -18.55 8.19 -0.20
N PRO A 56 -19.57 7.49 0.34
CA PRO A 56 -20.97 7.89 0.16
C PRO A 56 -21.30 9.30 0.63
N ASP A 57 -20.52 9.84 1.57
CA ASP A 57 -20.68 11.20 2.07
C ASP A 57 -19.95 12.24 1.22
N GLY A 58 -19.30 11.82 0.15
CA GLY A 58 -18.55 12.69 -0.73
C GLY A 58 -17.14 13.01 -0.24
N LYS A 59 -16.66 12.36 0.81
CA LYS A 59 -15.31 12.60 1.33
C LYS A 59 -14.29 11.78 0.56
N VAL A 60 -13.10 12.36 0.42
CA VAL A 60 -12.01 11.74 -0.34
C VAL A 60 -11.52 10.47 0.35
N CYS A 61 -11.45 9.41 -0.42
CA CYS A 61 -10.88 8.13 -0.02
C CYS A 61 -9.91 7.65 -1.10
N TYR A 62 -9.17 6.61 -0.79
CA TYR A 62 -8.22 6.01 -1.73
C TYR A 62 -8.41 4.50 -1.71
N ARG A 63 -8.29 3.91 -2.88
CA ARG A 63 -8.39 2.45 -3.01
C ARG A 63 -7.34 1.94 -3.99
N ILE A 64 -7.01 0.68 -3.85
CA ILE A 64 -6.08 0.02 -4.76
C ILE A 64 -6.69 -0.05 -6.18
N SER A 65 -5.86 0.20 -7.19
CA SER A 65 -6.26 0.05 -8.59
C SER A 65 -6.06 -1.39 -9.04
N THR A 66 -6.53 -1.71 -10.26
CA THR A 66 -6.23 -3.01 -10.89
C THR A 66 -4.72 -3.18 -11.01
N ARG A 67 -4.01 -2.13 -11.42
CA ARG A 67 -2.55 -2.15 -11.52
C ARG A 67 -1.90 -2.39 -10.16
N GLY A 68 -2.43 -1.78 -9.11
CA GLY A 68 -1.97 -2.00 -7.74
C GLY A 68 -2.19 -3.43 -7.26
N LYS A 69 -3.31 -4.04 -7.63
CA LYS A 69 -3.59 -5.43 -7.29
C LYS A 69 -2.60 -6.38 -7.94
N THR A 70 -2.22 -6.09 -9.19
CA THR A 70 -1.20 -6.88 -9.89
C THR A 70 0.15 -6.79 -9.16
N LEU A 71 0.54 -5.59 -8.76
CA LEU A 71 1.78 -5.39 -8.02
C LEU A 71 1.73 -6.10 -6.66
N LEU A 72 0.62 -5.96 -5.94
CA LEU A 72 0.44 -6.59 -4.63
C LEU A 72 0.58 -8.11 -4.74
N ALA A 73 -0.08 -8.73 -5.72
CA ALA A 73 0.01 -10.16 -5.93
C ALA A 73 1.44 -10.61 -6.23
N ALA A 74 2.16 -9.86 -7.05
CA ALA A 74 3.55 -10.16 -7.38
C ALA A 74 4.46 -10.07 -6.15
N LEU A 75 4.27 -9.04 -5.32
CA LEU A 75 5.06 -8.85 -4.12
C LEU A 75 4.76 -9.92 -3.06
N GLN A 76 3.51 -10.29 -2.90
CA GLN A 76 3.12 -11.35 -1.99
C GLN A 76 3.72 -12.68 -2.41
N LYS A 77 3.70 -12.97 -3.70
CA LYS A 77 4.30 -14.19 -4.26
C LYS A 77 5.81 -14.22 -4.02
N ALA A 78 6.49 -13.12 -4.28
CA ALA A 78 7.93 -13.00 -4.07
C ALA A 78 8.27 -13.19 -2.58
N ASN A 79 7.45 -12.62 -1.69
CA ASN A 79 7.65 -12.73 -0.26
C ASN A 79 7.47 -14.17 0.23
N GLU A 80 6.47 -14.88 -0.29
CA GLU A 80 6.26 -16.30 0.02
C GLU A 80 7.45 -17.14 -0.40
N LEU A 81 7.97 -16.92 -1.60
CA LEU A 81 9.13 -17.65 -2.12
C LEU A 81 10.37 -17.39 -1.28
N ALA A 82 10.60 -16.14 -0.88
CA ALA A 82 11.74 -15.78 -0.05
C ALA A 82 11.66 -16.46 1.33
N LEU A 83 10.47 -16.50 1.92
CA LEU A 83 10.27 -17.18 3.20
C LEU A 83 10.47 -18.69 3.08
N SER A 84 10.02 -19.29 1.99
CA SER A 84 10.19 -20.72 1.74
C SER A 84 11.67 -21.10 1.64
N ASP A 85 12.48 -20.24 1.01
CA ASP A 85 13.90 -20.48 0.83
C ASP A 85 14.69 -20.43 2.14
N GLU A 86 14.15 -19.80 3.17
CA GLU A 86 14.77 -19.72 4.48
C GLU A 86 14.55 -20.99 5.32
N LEU A 87 13.64 -21.84 4.92
CA LEU A 87 13.31 -23.07 5.60
C LEU A 87 14.16 -24.21 5.08
#